data_d05ae39ca98887788d8818c4f728d56d
#
_entry.id   d05ae39ca98887788d8818c4f728d56d
#
_cell.length_a   1.000
_cell.length_b   1.000
_cell.length_c   1.000
_cell.angle_alpha   90.00
_cell.angle_beta   90.00
_cell.angle_gamma   90.00
#
_symmetry.space_group_name_H-M   'P 1'
#
loop_
_entity.id
_entity.type
_entity.pdbx_description
1 polymer ?
#
loop_
_entity_poly.entity_id
_entity_poly.type
_entity_poly.pdbx_seq_one_letter_code
_entity_poly.pdbx_strand_id
1 'polypeptide(L)'
;MFNRAEVVDSNFLSFVNKERFPGSKTPIQYHDSKVNPNDLLSIFETQVLSRHMDLKARLLKDSGKCFYTIGSSGHEGNAVFGKVFSKDDIAFLHYRSTPFFIQRSLKLPGSTPIYDTALSFVASSEDPISGGRHKVIGSKMLNIPPQTSTIASHLPKAVGTAVSIDRAKDLSIKERSLKDGSIVICSFGDASTNHASAISAFNTASLIHHNGGHVPIVFICEDNGMGISVPTEKSWIEKNFSGRPGIKYIKVDGLNVIDLFIKSAQANEYCKTNRQPVFLHMKTVRLMGHAGSDLSLIHI
;
A
#
# COMPACT_ATOMS: atom_id res chain seq x y z
N MET A 1 -6.32 -25.28 -19.29
CA MET A 1 -6.70 -23.85 -19.18
C MET A 1 -5.49 -23.10 -18.63
N PHE A 2 -5.11 -21.93 -19.17
CA PHE A 2 -3.96 -21.17 -18.70
C PHE A 2 -4.18 -20.70 -17.27
N ASN A 3 -3.31 -21.09 -16.33
CA ASN A 3 -3.38 -20.69 -14.93
C ASN A 3 -2.19 -19.77 -14.60
N ARG A 4 -2.44 -18.48 -14.51
CA ARG A 4 -1.39 -17.50 -14.27
C ARG A 4 -0.76 -17.64 -12.88
N ALA A 5 -1.53 -18.08 -11.89
CA ALA A 5 -0.99 -18.30 -10.54
C ALA A 5 0.07 -19.40 -10.54
N GLU A 6 -0.18 -20.51 -11.25
CA GLU A 6 0.80 -21.59 -11.41
C GLU A 6 2.07 -21.12 -12.13
N VAL A 7 1.93 -20.28 -13.18
CA VAL A 7 3.07 -19.72 -13.89
C VAL A 7 3.91 -18.82 -12.99
N VAL A 8 3.27 -17.96 -12.20
CA VAL A 8 3.95 -17.05 -11.26
C VAL A 8 4.68 -17.84 -10.18
N ASP A 9 4.04 -18.86 -9.62
CA ASP A 9 4.62 -19.71 -8.58
C ASP A 9 5.78 -20.56 -9.13
N SER A 10 5.59 -21.22 -10.25
CA SER A 10 6.62 -22.04 -10.91
C SER A 10 7.85 -21.22 -11.30
N ASN A 11 7.66 -20.00 -11.77
CA ASN A 11 8.77 -19.10 -12.08
C ASN A 11 9.56 -18.73 -10.83
N PHE A 12 8.88 -18.39 -9.74
CA PHE A 12 9.53 -18.08 -8.46
C PHE A 12 10.34 -19.28 -7.95
N LEU A 13 9.72 -20.46 -7.89
CA LEU A 13 10.41 -21.70 -7.48
C LEU A 13 11.60 -22.04 -8.38
N SER A 14 11.48 -21.81 -9.69
CA SER A 14 12.57 -22.04 -10.61
C SER A 14 13.79 -21.14 -10.35
N PHE A 15 13.58 -19.86 -9.98
CA PHE A 15 14.66 -18.97 -9.59
C PHE A 15 15.31 -19.41 -8.27
N VAL A 16 14.49 -19.74 -7.27
CA VAL A 16 14.99 -20.21 -5.96
C VAL A 16 15.81 -21.48 -6.11
N ASN A 17 15.30 -22.48 -6.83
CA ASN A 17 15.97 -23.78 -7.00
C ASN A 17 17.26 -23.69 -7.82
N LYS A 18 17.37 -22.75 -8.75
CA LYS A 18 18.56 -22.56 -9.59
C LYS A 18 19.56 -21.58 -8.98
N GLU A 19 19.22 -20.93 -7.88
CA GLU A 19 20.00 -19.85 -7.25
C GLU A 19 20.41 -18.74 -8.25
N ARG A 20 19.60 -18.56 -9.31
CA ARG A 20 19.84 -17.59 -10.38
C ARG A 20 18.77 -16.51 -10.34
N PHE A 21 19.10 -15.40 -9.69
CA PHE A 21 18.22 -14.25 -9.61
C PHE A 21 18.61 -13.20 -10.65
N PRO A 22 17.62 -12.52 -11.29
CA PRO A 22 17.91 -11.41 -12.17
C PRO A 22 18.61 -10.30 -11.38
N GLY A 23 19.66 -9.74 -11.98
CA GLY A 23 20.38 -8.61 -11.39
C GLY A 23 19.49 -7.38 -11.23
N SER A 24 19.76 -6.59 -10.20
CA SER A 24 19.08 -5.29 -10.04
C SER A 24 19.50 -4.33 -11.15
N LYS A 25 18.50 -3.62 -11.71
CA LYS A 25 18.73 -2.55 -12.69
C LYS A 25 18.98 -1.19 -12.05
N THR A 26 18.84 -1.09 -10.72
CA THR A 26 19.04 0.15 -9.98
C THR A 26 20.47 0.28 -9.48
N PRO A 27 21.05 1.50 -9.52
CA PRO A 27 22.43 1.74 -9.09
C PRO A 27 22.62 1.64 -7.57
N ILE A 28 21.53 1.64 -6.79
CA ILE A 28 21.62 1.60 -5.33
C ILE A 28 21.95 0.19 -4.88
N GLN A 29 23.12 0.03 -4.28
CA GLN A 29 23.57 -1.23 -3.71
C GLN A 29 23.23 -1.29 -2.20
N TYR A 30 23.12 -2.52 -1.67
CA TYR A 30 22.86 -2.73 -0.25
C TYR A 30 23.89 -2.01 0.64
N HIS A 31 25.17 -2.04 0.26
CA HIS A 31 26.27 -1.43 1.03
C HIS A 31 26.11 0.08 1.23
N ASP A 32 25.41 0.75 0.33
CA ASP A 32 25.18 2.20 0.39
C ASP A 32 23.95 2.59 1.21
N SER A 33 23.14 1.61 1.61
CA SER A 33 21.78 1.85 2.07
C SER A 33 21.65 2.10 3.58
N LYS A 34 22.61 1.70 4.41
CA LYS A 34 22.51 1.66 5.88
C LYS A 34 21.24 0.94 6.41
N VAL A 35 20.57 0.14 5.58
CA VAL A 35 19.39 -0.62 5.96
C VAL A 35 19.82 -1.83 6.78
N ASN A 36 19.15 -2.09 7.90
CA ASN A 36 19.48 -3.24 8.74
C ASN A 36 19.13 -4.56 8.01
N PRO A 37 20.05 -5.54 7.94
CA PRO A 37 19.79 -6.84 7.32
C PRO A 37 18.56 -7.55 7.86
N ASN A 38 18.33 -7.50 9.17
CA ASN A 38 17.17 -8.12 9.80
C ASN A 38 15.85 -7.48 9.36
N ASP A 39 15.87 -6.18 9.06
CA ASP A 39 14.70 -5.49 8.52
C ASP A 39 14.40 -5.97 7.10
N LEU A 40 15.43 -6.17 6.27
CA LEU A 40 15.26 -6.72 4.93
C LEU A 40 14.73 -8.15 4.96
N LEU A 41 15.27 -8.98 5.87
CA LEU A 41 14.79 -10.36 6.06
C LEU A 41 13.30 -10.37 6.46
N SER A 42 12.93 -9.57 7.45
CA SER A 42 11.54 -9.45 7.91
C SER A 42 10.59 -8.96 6.80
N ILE A 43 11.04 -8.01 5.97
CA ILE A 43 10.28 -7.52 4.81
C ILE A 43 10.12 -8.65 3.78
N PHE A 44 11.19 -9.38 3.48
CA PHE A 44 11.17 -10.49 2.54
C PHE A 44 10.22 -11.61 2.99
N GLU A 45 10.28 -12.01 4.27
CA GLU A 45 9.34 -12.98 4.85
C GLU A 45 7.90 -12.54 4.69
N THR A 46 7.60 -11.26 4.96
CA THR A 46 6.27 -10.68 4.76
C THR A 46 5.84 -10.73 3.30
N GLN A 47 6.73 -10.45 2.36
CA GLN A 47 6.46 -10.53 0.93
C GLN A 47 6.10 -11.95 0.50
N VAL A 48 6.86 -12.93 0.95
CA VAL A 48 6.61 -14.35 0.69
C VAL A 48 5.28 -14.79 1.28
N LEU A 49 5.02 -14.47 2.54
CA LEU A 49 3.75 -14.78 3.22
C LEU A 49 2.55 -14.20 2.46
N SER A 50 2.62 -12.94 2.07
CA SER A 50 1.55 -12.29 1.32
C SER A 50 1.31 -12.94 -0.04
N ARG A 51 2.37 -13.34 -0.75
CA ARG A 51 2.28 -14.09 -2.00
C ARG A 51 1.57 -15.43 -1.81
N HIS A 52 1.96 -16.18 -0.79
CA HIS A 52 1.33 -17.46 -0.47
C HIS A 52 -0.14 -17.31 -0.06
N MET A 53 -0.50 -16.22 0.59
CA MET A 53 -1.91 -15.93 0.88
C MET A 53 -2.72 -15.69 -0.39
N ASP A 54 -2.17 -14.98 -1.38
CA ASP A 54 -2.83 -14.79 -2.68
C ASP A 54 -3.03 -16.13 -3.42
N LEU A 55 -2.03 -17.02 -3.39
CA LEU A 55 -2.14 -18.36 -3.98
C LEU A 55 -3.19 -19.18 -3.23
N LYS A 56 -3.19 -19.14 -1.89
CA LYS A 56 -4.18 -19.85 -1.07
C LYS A 56 -5.60 -19.37 -1.31
N ALA A 57 -5.81 -18.06 -1.45
CA ALA A 57 -7.12 -17.50 -1.77
C ALA A 57 -7.67 -18.02 -3.10
N ARG A 58 -6.81 -18.25 -4.10
CA ARG A 58 -7.21 -18.84 -5.39
C ARG A 58 -7.62 -20.30 -5.27
N LEU A 59 -6.86 -21.11 -4.51
CA LEU A 59 -7.22 -22.48 -4.22
C LEU A 59 -8.57 -22.57 -3.46
N LEU A 60 -8.80 -21.65 -2.52
CA LEU A 60 -10.09 -21.57 -1.81
C LEU A 60 -11.23 -21.18 -2.77
N LYS A 61 -10.99 -20.28 -3.72
CA LYS A 61 -11.96 -19.91 -4.74
C LYS A 61 -12.29 -21.09 -5.64
N ASP A 62 -11.29 -21.80 -6.12
CA ASP A 62 -11.48 -22.96 -7.00
C ASP A 62 -12.27 -24.10 -6.31
N SER A 63 -12.16 -24.18 -4.98
CA SER A 63 -12.97 -25.09 -4.14
C SER A 63 -14.32 -24.50 -3.69
N GLY A 64 -14.73 -23.35 -4.21
CA GLY A 64 -16.01 -22.70 -3.89
C GLY A 64 -16.09 -22.07 -2.50
N LYS A 65 -14.96 -21.93 -1.78
CA LYS A 65 -14.89 -21.40 -0.40
C LYS A 65 -14.54 -19.92 -0.31
N CYS A 66 -14.19 -19.29 -1.42
CA CYS A 66 -13.85 -17.88 -1.50
C CYS A 66 -14.49 -17.26 -2.74
N PHE A 67 -15.12 -16.11 -2.59
CA PHE A 67 -15.78 -15.42 -3.70
C PHE A 67 -14.90 -14.42 -4.42
N TYR A 68 -13.86 -13.93 -3.75
CA TYR A 68 -13.14 -12.75 -4.19
C TYR A 68 -11.65 -12.83 -3.86
N THR A 69 -10.81 -12.69 -4.88
CA THR A 69 -9.37 -12.91 -4.76
C THR A 69 -8.57 -11.72 -5.25
N ILE A 70 -8.86 -10.51 -4.77
CA ILE A 70 -7.93 -9.39 -4.99
C ILE A 70 -6.64 -9.70 -4.23
N GLY A 71 -5.56 -9.89 -4.97
CA GLY A 71 -4.24 -10.19 -4.44
C GLY A 71 -3.31 -9.00 -4.47
N SER A 72 -2.23 -9.14 -3.71
CA SER A 72 -1.12 -8.19 -3.64
C SER A 72 0.04 -8.55 -4.58
N SER A 73 -0.06 -9.66 -5.30
CA SER A 73 1.02 -10.20 -6.14
C SER A 73 1.54 -9.19 -7.16
N GLY A 74 2.82 -8.81 -6.99
CA GLY A 74 3.50 -7.73 -7.70
C GLY A 74 3.56 -6.41 -6.92
N HIS A 75 2.74 -6.24 -5.89
CA HIS A 75 2.71 -5.09 -4.99
C HIS A 75 3.37 -5.34 -3.63
N GLU A 76 4.06 -6.47 -3.46
CA GLU A 76 4.63 -6.89 -2.17
C GLU A 76 5.63 -5.89 -1.60
N GLY A 77 6.19 -5.00 -2.43
CA GLY A 77 7.02 -3.88 -1.98
C GLY A 77 6.34 -3.00 -0.94
N ASN A 78 4.99 -2.95 -0.88
CA ASN A 78 4.30 -2.15 0.11
C ASN A 78 4.49 -2.64 1.56
N ALA A 79 5.08 -3.82 1.80
CA ALA A 79 5.56 -4.26 3.11
C ALA A 79 6.55 -3.24 3.72
N VAL A 80 7.38 -2.61 2.89
CA VAL A 80 8.34 -1.59 3.34
C VAL A 80 7.63 -0.45 4.07
N PHE A 81 6.48 -0.02 3.60
CA PHE A 81 5.69 1.03 4.26
C PHE A 81 5.19 0.58 5.64
N GLY A 82 4.79 -0.69 5.78
CA GLY A 82 4.42 -1.29 7.07
C GLY A 82 5.57 -1.27 8.08
N LYS A 83 6.82 -1.39 7.61
CA LYS A 83 8.04 -1.32 8.42
C LYS A 83 8.42 0.12 8.76
N VAL A 84 8.50 1.01 7.77
CA VAL A 84 9.06 2.37 7.90
C VAL A 84 8.14 3.29 8.70
N PHE A 85 6.84 3.32 8.39
CA PHE A 85 5.91 4.21 9.07
C PHE A 85 5.53 3.69 10.47
N SER A 86 5.36 4.61 11.42
CA SER A 86 4.95 4.28 12.79
C SER A 86 3.55 3.65 12.84
N LYS A 87 3.29 2.80 13.85
CA LYS A 87 1.91 2.33 14.12
C LYS A 87 0.97 3.46 14.54
N ASP A 88 1.52 4.58 15.00
CA ASP A 88 0.75 5.76 15.41
C ASP A 88 0.35 6.63 14.20
N ASP A 89 0.96 6.41 13.06
CA ASP A 89 0.59 7.05 11.80
C ASP A 89 -0.65 6.32 11.23
N ILE A 90 -1.77 7.03 11.07
CA ILE A 90 -3.01 6.41 10.58
C ILE A 90 -2.89 6.07 9.09
N ALA A 91 -3.32 4.87 8.69
CA ALA A 91 -3.14 4.37 7.34
C ALA A 91 -4.48 4.02 6.66
N PHE A 92 -4.83 4.80 5.64
CA PHE A 92 -5.93 4.50 4.71
C PHE A 92 -5.38 3.69 3.54
N LEU A 93 -5.68 2.39 3.52
CA LEU A 93 -4.98 1.44 2.68
C LEU A 93 -5.69 1.16 1.34
N HIS A 94 -4.88 0.86 0.33
CA HIS A 94 -5.31 0.24 -0.91
C HIS A 94 -5.71 -1.23 -0.67
N TYR A 95 -6.61 -1.76 -1.47
CA TYR A 95 -7.07 -3.16 -1.33
C TYR A 95 -5.98 -4.22 -1.61
N ARG A 96 -4.81 -3.83 -2.13
CA ARG A 96 -3.63 -4.71 -2.32
C ARG A 96 -2.60 -4.59 -1.21
N SER A 97 -2.92 -3.93 -0.11
CA SER A 97 -1.97 -3.64 0.96
C SER A 97 -1.88 -4.75 2.03
N THR A 98 -2.18 -6.00 1.68
CA THR A 98 -1.95 -7.14 2.58
C THR A 98 -0.51 -7.20 3.11
N PRO A 99 0.56 -7.00 2.30
CA PRO A 99 1.93 -6.98 2.81
C PRO A 99 2.16 -5.85 3.83
N PHE A 100 1.61 -4.66 3.60
CA PHE A 100 1.65 -3.57 4.58
C PHE A 100 1.03 -4.00 5.92
N PHE A 101 -0.17 -4.60 5.86
CA PHE A 101 -0.90 -5.04 7.05
C PHE A 101 -0.11 -6.09 7.84
N ILE A 102 0.40 -7.13 7.18
CA ILE A 102 1.22 -8.17 7.81
C ILE A 102 2.45 -7.54 8.47
N GLN A 103 3.21 -6.73 7.74
CA GLN A 103 4.45 -6.12 8.25
C GLN A 103 4.18 -5.17 9.42
N ARG A 104 3.13 -4.36 9.35
CA ARG A 104 2.75 -3.45 10.45
C ARG A 104 2.31 -4.22 11.69
N SER A 105 1.65 -5.36 11.51
CA SER A 105 1.18 -6.22 12.61
C SER A 105 2.31 -6.76 13.47
N LEU A 106 3.53 -6.89 12.93
CA LEU A 106 4.71 -7.27 13.71
C LEU A 106 5.06 -6.27 14.84
N LYS A 107 4.53 -5.05 14.77
CA LYS A 107 4.66 -4.02 15.82
C LYS A 107 3.65 -4.19 16.97
N LEU A 108 2.76 -5.17 16.86
CA LEU A 108 1.73 -5.47 17.85
C LEU A 108 1.80 -6.95 18.25
N PRO A 109 2.45 -7.27 19.37
CA PRO A 109 2.51 -8.66 19.86
C PRO A 109 1.12 -9.28 20.04
N GLY A 110 0.96 -10.54 19.63
CA GLY A 110 -0.29 -11.28 19.72
C GLY A 110 -1.29 -11.00 18.57
N SER A 111 -0.92 -10.17 17.59
CA SER A 111 -1.74 -9.98 16.39
C SER A 111 -1.69 -11.23 15.49
N THR A 112 -2.81 -11.48 14.79
CA THR A 112 -3.02 -12.67 13.95
C THR A 112 -3.35 -12.30 12.50
N PRO A 113 -2.52 -11.49 11.80
CA PRO A 113 -2.89 -10.89 10.50
C PRO A 113 -3.16 -11.93 9.42
N ILE A 114 -2.46 -13.06 9.44
CA ILE A 114 -2.64 -14.14 8.48
C ILE A 114 -4.00 -14.82 8.69
N TYR A 115 -4.32 -15.13 9.95
CA TYR A 115 -5.58 -15.75 10.33
C TYR A 115 -6.77 -14.83 10.03
N ASP A 116 -6.71 -13.57 10.45
CA ASP A 116 -7.74 -12.55 10.22
C ASP A 116 -7.99 -12.35 8.72
N THR A 117 -6.94 -12.30 7.92
CA THR A 117 -7.06 -12.17 6.46
C THR A 117 -7.69 -13.44 5.85
N ALA A 118 -7.37 -14.63 6.37
CA ALA A 118 -7.97 -15.88 5.90
C ALA A 118 -9.46 -15.95 6.25
N LEU A 119 -9.87 -15.51 7.44
CA LEU A 119 -11.30 -15.38 7.81
C LEU A 119 -12.04 -14.44 6.85
N SER A 120 -11.41 -13.32 6.50
CA SER A 120 -11.96 -12.37 5.52
C SER A 120 -12.11 -13.00 4.13
N PHE A 121 -11.16 -13.84 3.68
CA PHE A 121 -11.25 -14.52 2.38
C PHE A 121 -12.46 -15.45 2.28
N VAL A 122 -12.78 -16.17 3.35
CA VAL A 122 -13.90 -17.12 3.38
C VAL A 122 -15.20 -16.53 3.90
N ALA A 123 -15.25 -15.22 4.06
CA ALA A 123 -16.42 -14.49 4.56
C ALA A 123 -16.94 -15.06 5.90
N SER A 124 -16.03 -15.40 6.82
CA SER A 124 -16.37 -15.90 8.13
C SER A 124 -17.06 -14.85 8.99
N SER A 125 -18.08 -15.25 9.75
CA SER A 125 -18.70 -14.39 10.77
C SER A 125 -17.73 -13.95 11.87
N GLU A 126 -16.61 -14.68 12.03
CA GLU A 126 -15.54 -14.38 12.97
C GLU A 126 -14.48 -13.40 12.43
N ASP A 127 -14.63 -12.94 11.17
CA ASP A 127 -13.78 -11.86 10.65
C ASP A 127 -13.91 -10.63 11.56
N PRO A 128 -12.83 -10.21 12.23
CA PRO A 128 -12.89 -9.16 13.25
C PRO A 128 -13.23 -7.77 12.70
N ILE A 129 -13.19 -7.59 11.37
CA ILE A 129 -13.43 -6.28 10.73
C ILE A 129 -14.83 -6.19 10.15
N SER A 130 -15.26 -7.18 9.38
CA SER A 130 -16.51 -7.11 8.65
C SER A 130 -17.57 -8.13 9.10
N GLY A 131 -17.20 -9.10 9.93
CA GLY A 131 -18.07 -10.22 10.30
C GLY A 131 -18.55 -10.98 9.07
N GLY A 132 -17.67 -11.19 8.10
CA GLY A 132 -17.94 -11.93 6.87
C GLY A 132 -18.73 -11.17 5.81
N ARG A 133 -18.96 -9.87 5.97
CA ARG A 133 -19.77 -9.08 5.01
C ARG A 133 -18.98 -8.65 3.79
N HIS A 134 -17.69 -8.44 3.94
CA HIS A 134 -16.84 -7.93 2.87
C HIS A 134 -15.36 -8.18 3.18
N LYS A 135 -14.57 -8.50 2.14
CA LYS A 135 -13.12 -8.62 2.30
C LYS A 135 -12.52 -7.22 2.48
N VAL A 136 -12.13 -6.88 3.68
CA VAL A 136 -11.49 -5.61 4.04
C VAL A 136 -10.27 -5.83 4.93
N ILE A 137 -9.35 -4.89 4.91
CA ILE A 137 -8.23 -4.79 5.85
C ILE A 137 -8.55 -3.65 6.82
N GLY A 138 -8.34 -3.88 8.10
CA GLY A 138 -8.50 -2.86 9.12
C GLY A 138 -8.04 -3.35 10.48
N SER A 139 -7.64 -2.42 11.35
CA SER A 139 -7.31 -2.70 12.76
C SER A 139 -7.25 -1.41 13.55
N LYS A 140 -8.09 -1.29 14.56
CA LYS A 140 -8.07 -0.13 15.47
C LYS A 140 -6.72 -0.01 16.18
N MET A 141 -6.16 -1.15 16.63
CA MET A 141 -4.89 -1.19 17.36
C MET A 141 -3.67 -0.80 16.50
N LEU A 142 -3.79 -0.93 15.20
CA LEU A 142 -2.74 -0.56 14.23
C LEU A 142 -3.02 0.77 13.54
N ASN A 143 -4.04 1.51 13.95
CA ASN A 143 -4.48 2.74 13.29
C ASN A 143 -4.72 2.55 11.78
N ILE A 144 -5.40 1.46 11.43
CA ILE A 144 -5.83 1.16 10.07
C ILE A 144 -7.35 1.18 10.03
N PRO A 145 -7.99 2.28 9.59
CA PRO A 145 -9.43 2.28 9.35
C PRO A 145 -9.81 1.19 8.35
N PRO A 146 -11.02 0.60 8.47
CA PRO A 146 -11.49 -0.38 7.50
C PRO A 146 -11.37 0.17 6.08
N GLN A 147 -10.65 -0.57 5.25
CA GLN A 147 -10.46 -0.25 3.84
C GLN A 147 -11.81 -0.28 3.12
N THR A 148 -11.96 0.53 2.10
CA THR A 148 -13.11 0.47 1.19
C THR A 148 -12.71 -0.11 -0.16
N SER A 149 -13.59 -0.88 -0.79
CA SER A 149 -13.43 -1.32 -2.19
C SER A 149 -13.84 -0.24 -3.19
N THR A 150 -14.50 0.81 -2.75
CA THR A 150 -14.86 1.97 -3.60
C THR A 150 -13.60 2.77 -3.91
N ILE A 151 -13.21 2.77 -5.18
CA ILE A 151 -11.99 3.43 -5.66
C ILE A 151 -11.95 4.89 -5.22
N ALA A 152 -10.82 5.32 -4.69
CA ALA A 152 -10.51 6.69 -4.28
C ALA A 152 -11.38 7.30 -3.16
N SER A 153 -12.42 6.62 -2.66
CA SER A 153 -13.32 7.17 -1.66
C SER A 153 -12.65 7.48 -0.31
N HIS A 154 -11.53 6.86 -0.02
CA HIS A 154 -10.77 7.07 1.21
C HIS A 154 -9.83 8.30 1.15
N LEU A 155 -9.49 8.81 -0.04
CA LEU A 155 -8.55 9.93 -0.18
C LEU A 155 -9.05 11.22 0.49
N PRO A 156 -10.30 11.68 0.28
CA PRO A 156 -10.81 12.85 1.01
C PRO A 156 -10.83 12.67 2.52
N LYS A 157 -11.15 11.46 3.01
CA LYS A 157 -11.10 11.12 4.44
C LYS A 157 -9.67 11.24 4.99
N ALA A 158 -8.69 10.74 4.24
CA ALA A 158 -7.27 10.81 4.61
C ALA A 158 -6.79 12.27 4.71
N VAL A 159 -7.17 13.12 3.76
CA VAL A 159 -6.84 14.57 3.79
C VAL A 159 -7.50 15.25 4.98
N GLY A 160 -8.79 15.02 5.24
CA GLY A 160 -9.49 15.57 6.40
C GLY A 160 -8.83 15.14 7.71
N THR A 161 -8.43 13.87 7.82
CA THR A 161 -7.70 13.34 8.98
C THR A 161 -6.33 14.04 9.13
N ALA A 162 -5.59 14.24 8.05
CA ALA A 162 -4.29 14.91 8.10
C ALA A 162 -4.41 16.36 8.61
N VAL A 163 -5.36 17.10 8.10
CA VAL A 163 -5.64 18.48 8.56
C VAL A 163 -6.03 18.50 10.03
N SER A 164 -6.77 17.51 10.51
CA SER A 164 -7.27 17.47 11.89
C SER A 164 -6.19 17.18 12.93
N ILE A 165 -5.04 16.59 12.57
CA ILE A 165 -3.98 16.27 13.54
C ILE A 165 -3.46 17.54 14.23
N ASP A 166 -2.92 18.48 13.45
CA ASP A 166 -2.34 19.70 14.01
C ASP A 166 -3.43 20.67 14.49
N ARG A 167 -4.57 20.73 13.78
CA ARG A 167 -5.70 21.57 14.21
C ARG A 167 -6.27 21.14 15.57
N ALA A 168 -6.35 19.84 15.86
CA ALA A 168 -6.79 19.37 17.17
C ALA A 168 -5.80 19.72 18.28
N LYS A 169 -4.49 19.77 17.97
CA LYS A 169 -3.47 20.27 18.87
C LYS A 169 -3.65 21.76 19.14
N ASP A 170 -3.79 22.56 18.09
CA ASP A 170 -3.93 24.02 18.20
C ASP A 170 -5.20 24.42 18.99
N LEU A 171 -6.28 23.66 18.83
CA LEU A 171 -7.52 23.82 19.57
C LEU A 171 -7.47 23.20 20.97
N SER A 172 -6.35 22.65 21.42
CA SER A 172 -6.17 22.02 22.73
C SER A 172 -7.20 20.92 23.04
N ILE A 173 -7.65 20.17 22.03
CA ILE A 173 -8.60 19.07 22.24
C ILE A 173 -7.90 17.96 23.04
N LYS A 174 -8.39 17.67 24.25
CA LYS A 174 -7.76 16.74 25.20
C LYS A 174 -7.95 15.27 24.79
N GLU A 175 -9.17 14.91 24.37
CA GLU A 175 -9.49 13.54 23.97
C GLU A 175 -9.35 13.37 22.45
N ARG A 176 -8.20 12.90 22.01
CA ARG A 176 -7.90 12.65 20.59
C ARG A 176 -7.24 11.29 20.41
N SER A 177 -7.70 10.57 19.39
CA SER A 177 -7.14 9.28 18.99
C SER A 177 -5.83 9.39 18.19
N LEU A 178 -5.60 10.54 17.54
CA LEU A 178 -4.42 10.81 16.75
C LEU A 178 -3.35 11.47 17.60
N LYS A 179 -2.13 10.93 17.55
CA LYS A 179 -1.00 11.46 18.31
C LYS A 179 -0.42 12.71 17.65
N ASP A 180 0.06 13.62 18.49
CA ASP A 180 0.83 14.79 18.02
C ASP A 180 2.05 14.34 17.24
N GLY A 181 2.33 15.04 16.15
CA GLY A 181 3.45 14.72 15.26
C GLY A 181 3.24 13.50 14.38
N SER A 182 2.13 12.74 14.53
CA SER A 182 1.78 11.68 13.59
C SER A 182 1.46 12.24 12.19
N ILE A 183 1.45 11.36 11.23
CA ILE A 183 1.08 11.67 9.83
C ILE A 183 0.01 10.70 9.34
N VAL A 184 -0.55 10.98 8.18
CA VAL A 184 -1.47 10.09 7.50
C VAL A 184 -0.76 9.41 6.33
N ILE A 185 -1.00 8.12 6.16
CA ILE A 185 -0.60 7.35 5.00
C ILE A 185 -1.86 7.04 4.20
N CYS A 186 -1.82 7.27 2.88
CA CYS A 186 -2.94 6.98 2.00
C CYS A 186 -2.45 6.28 0.73
N SER A 187 -2.67 4.97 0.61
CA SER A 187 -2.25 4.21 -0.57
C SER A 187 -3.41 3.93 -1.53
N PHE A 188 -3.12 3.95 -2.83
CA PHE A 188 -4.09 3.78 -3.92
C PHE A 188 -3.38 3.39 -5.22
N GLY A 189 -4.14 2.87 -6.19
CA GLY A 189 -3.61 2.54 -7.52
C GLY A 189 -3.56 3.75 -8.46
N ASP A 190 -2.72 3.66 -9.48
CA ASP A 190 -2.49 4.69 -10.51
C ASP A 190 -3.78 5.15 -11.22
N ALA A 191 -4.64 4.23 -11.62
CA ALA A 191 -5.92 4.57 -12.26
C ALA A 191 -6.84 5.41 -11.36
N SER A 192 -6.71 5.27 -10.03
CA SER A 192 -7.51 6.02 -9.06
C SER A 192 -7.20 7.51 -9.07
N THR A 193 -6.04 7.94 -9.58
CA THR A 193 -5.66 9.37 -9.63
C THR A 193 -6.57 10.22 -10.49
N ASN A 194 -7.29 9.60 -11.43
CA ASN A 194 -8.23 10.29 -12.32
C ASN A 194 -9.67 10.34 -11.78
N HIS A 195 -9.92 9.71 -10.62
CA HIS A 195 -11.25 9.75 -10.01
C HIS A 195 -11.53 11.11 -9.37
N ALA A 196 -12.76 11.62 -9.51
CA ALA A 196 -13.14 12.93 -8.99
C ALA A 196 -12.80 13.14 -7.51
N SER A 197 -13.03 12.13 -6.66
CA SER A 197 -12.68 12.18 -5.23
C SER A 197 -11.18 12.30 -4.99
N ALA A 198 -10.35 11.65 -5.83
CA ALA A 198 -8.89 11.74 -5.72
C ALA A 198 -8.40 13.13 -6.15
N ILE A 199 -8.90 13.64 -7.28
CA ILE A 199 -8.56 14.98 -7.77
C ILE A 199 -8.93 16.03 -6.72
N SER A 200 -10.13 15.94 -6.14
CA SER A 200 -10.57 16.83 -5.05
C SER A 200 -9.63 16.74 -3.84
N ALA A 201 -9.27 15.53 -3.40
CA ALA A 201 -8.36 15.33 -2.26
C ALA A 201 -6.98 15.94 -2.51
N PHE A 202 -6.37 15.67 -3.67
CA PHE A 202 -5.07 16.24 -4.03
C PHE A 202 -5.12 17.76 -4.13
N ASN A 203 -6.18 18.30 -4.73
CA ASN A 203 -6.34 19.74 -4.85
C ASN A 203 -6.51 20.40 -3.47
N THR A 204 -7.32 19.82 -2.61
CA THR A 204 -7.53 20.32 -1.25
C THR A 204 -6.21 20.31 -0.44
N ALA A 205 -5.47 19.20 -0.46
CA ALA A 205 -4.20 19.10 0.24
C ALA A 205 -3.16 20.11 -0.29
N SER A 206 -3.06 20.24 -1.62
CA SER A 206 -2.20 21.20 -2.30
C SER A 206 -2.53 22.64 -1.91
N LEU A 207 -3.80 23.04 -2.00
CA LEU A 207 -4.25 24.40 -1.73
C LEU A 207 -4.07 24.78 -0.25
N ILE A 208 -4.43 23.89 0.68
CA ILE A 208 -4.27 24.16 2.12
C ILE A 208 -2.80 24.41 2.43
N HIS A 209 -1.89 23.54 1.94
CA HIS A 209 -0.47 23.71 2.21
C HIS A 209 0.10 24.95 1.49
N HIS A 210 -0.31 25.21 0.25
CA HIS A 210 0.11 26.42 -0.48
C HIS A 210 -0.23 27.72 0.28
N ASN A 211 -1.35 27.72 1.00
CA ASN A 211 -1.79 28.84 1.84
C ASN A 211 -1.20 28.81 3.27
N GLY A 212 -0.15 28.03 3.51
CA GLY A 212 0.56 27.96 4.80
C GLY A 212 -0.05 27.00 5.84
N GLY A 213 -1.09 26.23 5.47
CA GLY A 213 -1.68 25.24 6.37
C GLY A 213 -0.90 23.92 6.40
N HIS A 214 -1.09 23.14 7.47
CA HIS A 214 -0.47 21.84 7.66
C HIS A 214 -1.36 20.71 7.11
N VAL A 215 -0.77 19.84 6.28
CA VAL A 215 -1.44 18.63 5.77
C VAL A 215 -0.42 17.49 5.76
N PRO A 216 -0.10 16.91 6.91
CA PRO A 216 0.91 15.87 7.03
C PRO A 216 0.40 14.53 6.50
N ILE A 217 0.44 14.36 5.18
CA ILE A 217 -0.01 13.15 4.49
C ILE A 217 1.04 12.66 3.48
N VAL A 218 1.25 11.35 3.47
CA VAL A 218 1.99 10.67 2.40
C VAL A 218 1.00 9.91 1.53
N PHE A 219 0.76 10.43 0.33
CA PHE A 219 0.04 9.76 -0.73
C PHE A 219 0.96 8.74 -1.39
N ILE A 220 0.59 7.45 -1.36
CA ILE A 220 1.35 6.37 -1.98
C ILE A 220 0.59 5.88 -3.21
N CYS A 221 1.08 6.26 -4.39
CA CYS A 221 0.54 5.80 -5.67
C CYS A 221 1.25 4.53 -6.11
N GLU A 222 0.57 3.39 -6.03
CA GLU A 222 1.08 2.09 -6.50
C GLU A 222 0.77 1.95 -8.00
N ASP A 223 1.71 2.42 -8.83
CA ASP A 223 1.57 2.48 -10.28
C ASP A 223 2.08 1.20 -10.95
N ASN A 224 1.14 0.33 -11.29
CA ASN A 224 1.39 -0.92 -12.04
C ASN A 224 1.09 -0.80 -13.54
N GLY A 225 0.70 0.36 -14.05
CA GLY A 225 0.40 0.62 -15.44
C GLY A 225 -0.95 0.08 -15.94
N MET A 226 -1.84 -0.36 -15.00
CA MET A 226 -3.10 -1.03 -15.36
C MET A 226 -4.27 -0.58 -14.49
N GLY A 227 -5.31 -0.05 -15.10
CA GLY A 227 -6.62 0.18 -14.46
C GLY A 227 -7.58 -0.96 -14.78
N ILE A 228 -7.78 -1.90 -13.86
CA ILE A 228 -8.54 -3.16 -14.08
C ILE A 228 -7.98 -3.92 -15.28
N SER A 229 -8.51 -3.68 -16.49
CA SER A 229 -8.17 -4.37 -17.74
C SER A 229 -7.56 -3.43 -18.80
N VAL A 230 -7.43 -2.15 -18.49
CA VAL A 230 -6.98 -1.12 -19.44
C VAL A 230 -5.61 -0.59 -19.02
N PRO A 231 -4.62 -0.48 -19.92
CA PRO A 231 -3.38 0.20 -19.63
C PRO A 231 -3.63 1.65 -19.20
N THR A 232 -2.91 2.10 -18.18
CA THR A 232 -2.90 3.52 -17.80
C THR A 232 -1.87 4.28 -18.63
N GLU A 233 -2.09 5.59 -18.82
CA GLU A 233 -1.23 6.42 -19.66
C GLU A 233 0.18 6.54 -19.07
N LYS A 234 1.18 6.29 -19.90
CA LYS A 234 2.60 6.39 -19.52
C LYS A 234 2.95 7.83 -19.14
N SER A 235 3.73 8.01 -18.10
CA SER A 235 4.18 9.30 -17.58
C SER A 235 3.07 10.21 -17.05
N TRP A 236 1.80 9.79 -17.07
CA TRP A 236 0.68 10.61 -16.60
C TRP A 236 0.85 11.05 -15.15
N ILE A 237 1.16 10.11 -14.27
CA ILE A 237 1.36 10.38 -12.83
C ILE A 237 2.49 11.38 -12.62
N GLU A 238 3.64 11.12 -13.24
CA GLU A 238 4.80 12.00 -13.12
C GLU A 238 4.51 13.43 -13.59
N LYS A 239 3.91 13.58 -14.77
CA LYS A 239 3.55 14.90 -15.33
C LYS A 239 2.55 15.67 -14.47
N ASN A 240 1.62 14.98 -13.81
CA ASN A 240 0.61 15.62 -12.97
C ASN A 240 1.10 16.00 -11.58
N PHE A 241 2.12 15.31 -11.04
CA PHE A 241 2.51 15.46 -9.64
C PHE A 241 3.92 15.99 -9.42
N SER A 242 4.86 15.87 -10.37
CA SER A 242 6.25 16.30 -10.18
C SER A 242 6.41 17.81 -9.96
N GLY A 243 5.51 18.62 -10.48
CA GLY A 243 5.51 20.09 -10.32
C GLY A 243 4.28 20.63 -9.58
N ARG A 244 3.51 19.79 -8.89
CA ARG A 244 2.28 20.24 -8.25
C ARG A 244 2.57 21.12 -7.04
N PRO A 245 2.03 22.36 -6.98
CA PRO A 245 2.25 23.26 -5.85
C PRO A 245 1.85 22.61 -4.51
N GLY A 246 2.64 22.85 -3.46
CA GLY A 246 2.33 22.38 -2.11
C GLY A 246 2.46 20.87 -1.88
N ILE A 247 2.86 20.08 -2.89
CA ILE A 247 3.06 18.63 -2.76
C ILE A 247 4.51 18.27 -3.14
N LYS A 248 5.22 17.61 -2.23
CA LYS A 248 6.56 17.07 -2.51
C LYS A 248 6.43 15.76 -3.28
N TYR A 249 6.96 15.71 -4.50
CA TYR A 249 6.98 14.49 -5.31
C TYR A 249 8.26 13.68 -5.08
N ILE A 250 8.11 12.36 -4.89
CA ILE A 250 9.20 11.39 -4.77
C ILE A 250 8.86 10.18 -5.63
N LYS A 251 9.75 9.84 -6.57
CA LYS A 251 9.63 8.63 -7.41
C LYS A 251 10.49 7.51 -6.85
N VAL A 252 9.94 6.28 -6.85
CA VAL A 252 10.61 5.10 -6.28
C VAL A 252 10.35 3.86 -7.13
N ASP A 253 11.36 3.00 -7.21
CA ASP A 253 11.24 1.67 -7.78
C ASP A 253 10.65 0.70 -6.74
N GLY A 254 9.38 0.35 -6.91
CA GLY A 254 8.65 -0.58 -6.02
C GLY A 254 9.11 -2.04 -6.11
N LEU A 255 9.97 -2.37 -7.07
CA LEU A 255 10.58 -3.69 -7.23
C LEU A 255 11.98 -3.77 -6.59
N ASN A 256 12.52 -2.65 -6.13
CA ASN A 256 13.76 -2.58 -5.39
C ASN A 256 13.51 -2.22 -3.93
N VAL A 257 13.64 -3.20 -3.04
CA VAL A 257 13.36 -3.04 -1.59
C VAL A 257 14.25 -1.98 -0.95
N ILE A 258 15.52 -1.84 -1.40
CA ILE A 258 16.47 -0.86 -0.86
C ILE A 258 16.04 0.56 -1.24
N ASP A 259 15.78 0.80 -2.54
CA ASP A 259 15.30 2.12 -3.00
C ASP A 259 13.99 2.49 -2.31
N LEU A 260 13.08 1.52 -2.22
CA LEU A 260 11.78 1.72 -1.57
C LEU A 260 11.95 2.08 -0.09
N PHE A 261 12.85 1.39 0.64
CA PHE A 261 13.10 1.68 2.05
C PHE A 261 13.66 3.10 2.24
N ILE A 262 14.70 3.47 1.49
CA ILE A 262 15.33 4.80 1.57
C ILE A 262 14.34 5.91 1.24
N LYS A 263 13.62 5.78 0.14
CA LYS A 263 12.66 6.80 -0.32
C LYS A 263 11.44 6.92 0.61
N SER A 264 11.01 5.80 1.19
CA SER A 264 9.93 5.80 2.20
C SER A 264 10.36 6.50 3.48
N ALA A 265 11.60 6.25 3.95
CA ALA A 265 12.16 6.94 5.12
C ALA A 265 12.28 8.45 4.86
N GLN A 266 12.77 8.86 3.68
CA GLN A 266 12.82 10.26 3.26
C GLN A 266 11.43 10.91 3.22
N ALA A 267 10.42 10.20 2.67
CA ALA A 267 9.05 10.69 2.62
C ALA A 267 8.45 10.88 4.01
N ASN A 268 8.69 9.92 4.91
CA ASN A 268 8.24 9.97 6.30
C ASN A 268 8.85 11.15 7.06
N GLU A 269 10.15 11.28 7.00
CA GLU A 269 10.88 12.37 7.66
C GLU A 269 10.46 13.74 7.11
N TYR A 270 10.45 13.88 5.79
CA TYR A 270 10.03 15.13 5.13
C TYR A 270 8.61 15.55 5.54
N CYS A 271 7.67 14.59 5.49
CA CYS A 271 6.28 14.85 5.84
C CYS A 271 6.13 15.24 7.32
N LYS A 272 6.84 14.57 8.22
CA LYS A 272 6.82 14.87 9.67
C LYS A 272 7.42 16.24 9.99
N THR A 273 8.56 16.55 9.39
CA THR A 273 9.29 17.78 9.65
C THR A 273 8.58 19.01 9.08
N ASN A 274 8.14 18.91 7.81
CA ASN A 274 7.57 20.06 7.10
C ASN A 274 6.04 20.15 7.21
N ARG A 275 5.40 19.14 7.78
CA ARG A 275 3.93 19.03 7.82
C ARG A 275 3.28 19.22 6.44
N GLN A 276 4.00 18.85 5.39
CA GLN A 276 3.67 19.03 3.98
C GLN A 276 3.24 17.71 3.33
N PRO A 277 2.25 17.73 2.43
CA PRO A 277 1.91 16.57 1.63
C PRO A 277 3.09 16.06 0.81
N VAL A 278 3.28 14.73 0.83
CA VAL A 278 4.23 14.03 -0.04
C VAL A 278 3.45 13.12 -0.99
N PHE A 279 3.81 13.10 -2.26
CA PHE A 279 3.33 12.13 -3.23
C PHE A 279 4.45 11.16 -3.57
N LEU A 280 4.37 9.95 -3.03
CA LEU A 280 5.32 8.86 -3.27
C LEU A 280 4.81 8.02 -4.45
N HIS A 281 5.45 8.16 -5.61
CA HIS A 281 5.11 7.45 -6.84
C HIS A 281 5.90 6.15 -6.92
N MET A 282 5.27 5.05 -6.54
CA MET A 282 5.86 3.71 -6.54
C MET A 282 5.56 3.00 -7.86
N LYS A 283 6.57 2.83 -8.70
CA LYS A 283 6.45 1.98 -9.90
C LYS A 283 6.51 0.51 -9.49
N THR A 284 5.50 -0.25 -9.89
CA THR A 284 5.38 -1.66 -9.54
C THR A 284 4.78 -2.46 -10.70
N VAL A 285 4.39 -3.69 -10.46
CA VAL A 285 3.73 -4.56 -11.44
C VAL A 285 2.53 -5.26 -10.81
N ARG A 286 1.61 -5.74 -11.65
CA ARG A 286 0.53 -6.62 -11.23
C ARG A 286 0.73 -7.99 -11.87
N LEU A 287 1.04 -9.00 -11.09
CA LEU A 287 1.38 -10.34 -11.59
C LEU A 287 0.15 -11.21 -11.88
N MET A 288 -0.97 -10.97 -11.20
CA MET A 288 -2.20 -11.75 -11.35
C MET A 288 -3.35 -10.89 -11.88
N GLY A 289 -4.46 -11.51 -12.24
CA GLY A 289 -5.69 -10.82 -12.65
C GLY A 289 -6.18 -9.85 -11.58
N HIS A 290 -7.07 -8.93 -11.97
CA HIS A 290 -7.54 -7.87 -11.06
C HIS A 290 -8.25 -8.45 -9.83
N ALA A 291 -9.19 -9.39 -10.04
CA ALA A 291 -10.04 -9.95 -9.00
C ALA A 291 -10.28 -11.46 -9.15
N GLY A 292 -9.30 -12.22 -9.62
CA GLY A 292 -9.35 -13.68 -9.71
C GLY A 292 -10.09 -14.26 -10.90
N SER A 293 -11.17 -13.67 -11.34
CA SER A 293 -11.92 -14.04 -12.56
C SER A 293 -11.60 -13.17 -13.77
N ASP A 294 -10.69 -12.20 -13.60
CA ASP A 294 -10.30 -11.27 -14.65
C ASP A 294 -9.34 -11.95 -15.63
N LEU A 295 -9.82 -12.20 -16.84
CA LEU A 295 -9.04 -12.77 -17.94
C LEU A 295 -8.28 -11.70 -18.74
N SER A 296 -8.37 -10.44 -18.37
CA SER A 296 -7.79 -9.32 -19.12
C SER A 296 -6.28 -9.41 -19.31
N LEU A 297 -5.58 -10.14 -18.44
CA LEU A 297 -4.13 -10.34 -18.56
C LEU A 297 -3.73 -11.44 -19.56
N ILE A 298 -4.67 -12.15 -20.15
CA ILE A 298 -4.37 -13.16 -21.18
C ILE A 298 -3.82 -12.48 -22.45
N HIS A 299 -4.22 -11.24 -22.68
CA HIS A 299 -3.85 -10.45 -23.86
C HIS A 299 -2.64 -9.53 -23.63
N ILE A 300 -2.02 -9.58 -22.46
CA ILE A 300 -0.84 -8.81 -22.09
C ILE A 300 0.38 -9.75 -22.00
#